data_ffd00205522dcbe3a5b38faba572cfd5
#
_entry.id   ffd00205522dcbe3a5b38faba572cfd5
#
_cell.length_a   1.000
_cell.length_b   1.000
_cell.length_c   1.000
_cell.angle_alpha   90.00
_cell.angle_beta   90.00
_cell.angle_gamma   90.00
#
_symmetry.space_group_name_H-M   'P 1'
#
loop_
_entity.id
_entity.type
_entity.pdbx_description
1 polymer ?
#
loop_
_entity_poly.entity_id
_entity_poly.type
_entity_poly.pdbx_seq_one_letter_code
_entity_poly.pdbx_strand_id
1 'polypeptide(L)'
;MSEIVVQKFGGTSVGTVDRIDSVAEIIKNASKSNKIVVVVSAMGGETNRLVDLAKAFGDDPDKREFDALVSTGETVSSALLTMALHSKGVKAKSFSASQISMTTTSSYSKAKILDVDAKKILDVVETDT
;
A
#
# COMPACT_ATOMS: atom_id res chain seq x y z
N MET A 1 5.63 23.17 -14.02
CA MET A 1 4.84 21.93 -14.19
C MET A 1 5.37 20.91 -13.20
N SER A 2 4.52 20.36 -12.36
CA SER A 2 4.95 19.36 -11.39
C SER A 2 5.09 17.98 -12.04
N GLU A 3 6.14 17.29 -11.67
CA GLU A 3 6.35 15.92 -12.09
C GLU A 3 5.59 14.97 -11.18
N ILE A 4 5.29 13.78 -11.69
CA ILE A 4 4.76 12.69 -10.89
C ILE A 4 5.95 11.87 -10.40
N VAL A 5 6.05 11.74 -9.08
CA VAL A 5 7.13 10.98 -8.44
C VAL A 5 6.51 9.80 -7.70
N VAL A 6 7.05 8.61 -7.91
CA VAL A 6 6.65 7.41 -7.19
C VAL A 6 7.63 7.18 -6.05
N GLN A 7 7.13 7.10 -4.82
CA GLN A 7 7.92 6.82 -3.63
C GLN A 7 7.49 5.48 -3.05
N LYS A 8 8.46 4.62 -2.80
CA LYS A 8 8.21 3.32 -2.18
C LYS A 8 8.81 3.28 -0.77
N PHE A 9 8.02 2.84 0.20
CA PHE A 9 8.45 2.68 1.58
C PHE A 9 8.28 1.22 2.01
N GLY A 10 9.37 0.60 2.47
CA GLY A 10 9.36 -0.77 2.95
C GLY A 10 8.78 -0.92 4.36
N GLY A 11 8.66 -2.16 4.81
CA GLY A 11 8.02 -2.48 6.10
C GLY A 11 8.67 -1.83 7.31
N THR A 12 10.01 -1.69 7.33
CA THR A 12 10.70 -1.01 8.44
C THR A 12 10.41 0.48 8.48
N SER A 13 10.24 1.12 7.32
CA SER A 13 9.91 2.55 7.25
C SER A 13 8.50 2.85 7.74
N VAL A 14 7.59 1.88 7.70
CA VAL A 14 6.22 1.99 8.20
C VAL A 14 5.96 1.01 9.34
N GLY A 15 7.00 0.66 10.09
CA GLY A 15 6.92 -0.39 11.09
C GLY A 15 6.15 -0.02 12.36
N THR A 16 6.00 1.26 12.66
CA THR A 16 5.28 1.76 13.83
C THR A 16 4.48 3.00 13.44
N VAL A 17 3.57 3.42 14.31
CA VAL A 17 2.80 4.66 14.12
C VAL A 17 3.74 5.86 13.98
N ASP A 18 4.79 5.95 14.82
CA ASP A 18 5.74 7.05 14.74
C ASP A 18 6.51 7.06 13.42
N ARG A 19 6.86 5.89 12.89
CA ARG A 19 7.51 5.79 11.58
C ARG A 19 6.58 6.17 10.44
N ILE A 20 5.31 5.79 10.52
CA ILE A 20 4.29 6.21 9.55
C ILE A 20 4.15 7.73 9.57
N ASP A 21 4.14 8.35 10.74
CA ASP A 21 4.09 9.80 10.87
C ASP A 21 5.31 10.48 10.23
N SER A 22 6.49 9.91 10.41
CA SER A 22 7.72 10.41 9.78
C SER A 22 7.67 10.29 8.26
N VAL A 23 7.15 9.17 7.74
CA VAL A 23 6.96 8.99 6.29
C VAL A 23 5.95 10.00 5.75
N ALA A 24 4.86 10.25 6.49
CA ALA A 24 3.87 11.26 6.10
C ALA A 24 4.49 12.65 5.99
N GLU A 25 5.43 12.99 6.87
CA GLU A 25 6.15 14.27 6.81
C GLU A 25 7.03 14.35 5.55
N ILE A 26 7.72 13.27 5.21
CA ILE A 26 8.53 13.18 3.98
C ILE A 26 7.64 13.40 2.75
N ILE A 27 6.49 12.72 2.70
CA ILE A 27 5.55 12.84 1.59
C ILE A 27 4.98 14.26 1.51
N LYS A 28 4.61 14.84 2.64
CA LYS A 28 4.11 16.21 2.70
C LYS A 28 5.11 17.18 2.07
N ASN A 29 6.38 17.08 2.44
CA ASN A 29 7.41 17.94 1.90
C ASN A 29 7.62 17.74 0.40
N ALA A 30 7.63 16.49 -0.06
CA ALA A 30 7.77 16.17 -1.48
C ALA A 30 6.56 16.67 -2.30
N SER A 31 5.36 16.65 -1.72
CA SER A 31 4.13 17.04 -2.40
C SER A 31 4.03 18.55 -2.66
N LYS A 32 4.87 19.35 -2.02
CA LYS A 32 4.91 20.79 -2.27
C LYS A 32 5.38 21.13 -3.69
N SER A 33 6.20 20.27 -4.29
CA SER A 33 6.80 20.51 -5.61
C SER A 33 6.37 19.50 -6.66
N ASN A 34 5.83 18.37 -6.25
CA ASN A 34 5.51 17.25 -7.15
C ASN A 34 4.19 16.61 -6.77
N LYS A 35 3.61 15.88 -7.73
CA LYS A 35 2.50 14.97 -7.47
C LYS A 35 3.09 13.62 -7.08
N ILE A 36 2.62 13.06 -5.98
CA ILE A 36 3.22 11.87 -5.38
C ILE A 36 2.29 10.66 -5.48
N VAL A 37 2.83 9.56 -5.97
CA VAL A 37 2.23 8.23 -5.88
C VAL A 37 3.07 7.45 -4.87
N VAL A 38 2.43 6.94 -3.83
CA VAL A 38 3.13 6.23 -2.76
C VAL A 38 2.79 4.75 -2.80
N VAL A 39 3.82 3.92 -2.70
CA VAL A 39 3.67 2.47 -2.58
C VAL A 39 4.23 2.06 -1.22
N VAL A 40 3.43 1.37 -0.42
CA VAL A 40 3.84 0.93 0.92
C VAL A 40 3.72 -0.58 1.08
N SER A 41 4.57 -1.12 1.92
CA SER A 41 4.46 -2.50 2.40
C SER A 41 3.61 -2.54 3.67
N ALA A 42 3.27 -3.74 4.13
CA ALA A 42 2.71 -3.93 5.47
C ALA A 42 3.68 -3.39 6.53
N MET A 43 3.16 -3.06 7.70
CA MET A 43 3.99 -2.64 8.83
C MET A 43 5.01 -3.74 9.17
N GLY A 44 6.19 -3.34 9.64
CA GLY A 44 7.26 -4.28 9.99
C GLY A 44 6.78 -5.36 10.95
N GLY A 45 7.03 -6.63 10.61
CA GLY A 45 6.57 -7.78 11.40
C GLY A 45 5.13 -8.21 11.13
N GLU A 46 4.31 -7.39 10.49
CA GLU A 46 2.90 -7.69 10.27
C GLU A 46 2.71 -8.86 9.30
N THR A 47 3.46 -8.91 8.21
CA THR A 47 3.39 -10.02 7.26
C THR A 47 3.73 -11.35 7.96
N ASN A 48 4.78 -11.37 8.79
CA ASN A 48 5.15 -12.57 9.53
C ASN A 48 4.06 -12.99 10.52
N ARG A 49 3.44 -12.03 11.20
CA ARG A 49 2.32 -12.30 12.10
C ARG A 49 1.15 -12.94 11.37
N LEU A 50 0.79 -12.42 10.21
CA LEU A 50 -0.30 -12.95 9.39
C LEU A 50 0.03 -14.34 8.84
N VAL A 51 1.27 -14.57 8.39
CA VAL A 51 1.73 -15.89 7.94
C VAL A 51 1.64 -16.91 9.07
N ASP A 52 2.05 -16.52 10.28
CA ASP A 52 1.95 -17.41 11.45
C ASP A 52 0.49 -17.73 11.78
N LEU A 53 -0.40 -16.75 11.72
CA LEU A 53 -1.84 -16.97 11.91
C LEU A 53 -2.42 -17.94 10.87
N ALA A 54 -1.95 -17.85 9.62
CA ALA A 54 -2.43 -18.73 8.55
C ALA A 54 -2.15 -20.21 8.84
N LYS A 55 -1.15 -20.49 9.67
CA LYS A 55 -0.78 -21.88 10.04
C LYS A 55 -1.51 -22.39 11.27
N ALA A 56 -2.40 -21.61 11.87
CA ALA A 56 -3.11 -21.99 13.09
C ALA A 56 -3.95 -23.25 12.94
N PHE A 57 -4.46 -23.53 11.75
CA PHE A 57 -5.34 -24.67 11.47
C PHE A 57 -4.69 -25.74 10.57
N GLY A 58 -3.37 -25.66 10.36
CA GLY A 58 -2.61 -26.61 9.55
C GLY A 58 -1.42 -25.95 8.86
N ASP A 59 -0.46 -26.76 8.45
CA ASP A 59 0.81 -26.25 7.86
C ASP A 59 0.68 -25.91 6.37
N ASP A 60 -0.40 -26.31 5.72
CA ASP A 60 -0.63 -26.10 4.28
C ASP A 60 -2.00 -25.45 4.06
N PRO A 61 -2.15 -24.15 4.42
CA PRO A 61 -3.42 -23.45 4.24
C PRO A 61 -3.80 -23.31 2.77
N ASP A 62 -5.11 -23.20 2.51
CA ASP A 62 -5.61 -22.90 1.18
C ASP A 62 -4.96 -21.63 0.63
N LYS A 63 -4.42 -21.69 -0.56
CA LYS A 63 -3.65 -20.58 -1.14
C LYS A 63 -4.49 -19.33 -1.38
N ARG A 64 -5.74 -19.49 -1.79
CA ARG A 64 -6.64 -18.35 -1.99
C ARG A 64 -6.91 -17.62 -0.67
N GLU A 65 -7.20 -18.38 0.38
CA GLU A 65 -7.47 -17.80 1.71
C GLU A 65 -6.20 -17.22 2.34
N PHE A 66 -5.05 -17.87 2.11
CA PHE A 66 -3.76 -17.35 2.53
C PHE A 66 -3.48 -15.97 1.91
N ASP A 67 -3.69 -15.82 0.60
CA ASP A 67 -3.50 -14.55 -0.09
C ASP A 67 -4.47 -13.48 0.45
N ALA A 68 -5.71 -13.83 0.69
CA ALA A 68 -6.71 -12.93 1.26
C ALA A 68 -6.30 -12.43 2.64
N LEU A 69 -5.78 -13.30 3.49
CA LEU A 69 -5.33 -12.94 4.83
C LEU A 69 -4.09 -12.04 4.78
N VAL A 70 -3.05 -12.45 4.07
CA VAL A 70 -1.76 -11.77 4.06
C VAL A 70 -1.87 -10.38 3.43
N SER A 71 -2.70 -10.20 2.42
CA SER A 71 -2.89 -8.90 1.76
C SER A 71 -3.51 -7.83 2.66
N THR A 72 -4.15 -8.21 3.76
CA THR A 72 -4.73 -7.23 4.71
C THR A 72 -3.67 -6.34 5.34
N GLY A 73 -2.42 -6.80 5.43
CA GLY A 73 -1.33 -6.02 6.01
C GLY A 73 -1.06 -4.72 5.26
N GLU A 74 -1.04 -4.77 3.96
CA GLU A 74 -0.83 -3.59 3.12
C GLU A 74 -2.03 -2.65 3.16
N THR A 75 -3.23 -3.18 3.27
CA THR A 75 -4.45 -2.38 3.44
C THR A 75 -4.39 -1.56 4.72
N VAL A 76 -3.94 -2.16 5.81
CA VAL A 76 -3.80 -1.46 7.10
C VAL A 76 -2.79 -0.32 6.98
N SER A 77 -1.59 -0.58 6.47
CA SER A 77 -0.54 0.45 6.39
C SER A 77 -0.90 1.59 5.44
N SER A 78 -1.50 1.30 4.29
CA SER A 78 -1.89 2.35 3.35
C SER A 78 -3.01 3.24 3.91
N ALA A 79 -3.97 2.67 4.61
CA ALA A 79 -5.04 3.43 5.26
C ALA A 79 -4.48 4.31 6.39
N LEU A 80 -3.60 3.78 7.23
CA LEU A 80 -2.99 4.55 8.31
C LEU A 80 -2.13 5.70 7.78
N LEU A 81 -1.34 5.46 6.75
CA LEU A 81 -0.54 6.51 6.14
C LEU A 81 -1.42 7.62 5.55
N THR A 82 -2.53 7.25 4.92
CA THR A 82 -3.49 8.20 4.39
C THR A 82 -4.09 9.07 5.51
N MET A 83 -4.46 8.44 6.63
CA MET A 83 -4.95 9.17 7.80
C MET A 83 -3.89 10.14 8.37
N ALA A 84 -2.63 9.69 8.42
CA ALA A 84 -1.52 10.55 8.88
C ALA A 84 -1.34 11.75 7.96
N LEU A 85 -1.43 11.57 6.66
CA LEU A 85 -1.37 12.66 5.68
C LEU A 85 -2.52 13.64 5.85
N HIS A 86 -3.75 13.13 6.05
CA HIS A 86 -4.91 13.99 6.31
C HIS A 86 -4.70 14.85 7.56
N SER A 87 -4.13 14.27 8.61
CA SER A 87 -3.87 15.01 9.85
C SER A 87 -2.86 16.15 9.67
N LYS A 88 -2.07 16.11 8.61
CA LYS A 88 -1.09 17.14 8.25
C LYS A 88 -1.58 18.08 7.16
N GLY A 89 -2.85 18.00 6.80
CA GLY A 89 -3.47 18.86 5.79
C GLY A 89 -3.18 18.46 4.35
N VAL A 90 -2.67 17.26 4.13
CA VAL A 90 -2.38 16.75 2.77
C VAL A 90 -3.56 15.96 2.25
N LYS A 91 -4.01 16.27 1.04
CA LYS A 91 -5.03 15.46 0.37
C LYS A 91 -4.40 14.16 -0.10
N ALA A 92 -5.00 13.06 0.25
CA ALA A 92 -4.51 11.73 -0.11
C ALA A 92 -5.66 10.74 -0.15
N LYS A 93 -5.48 9.67 -0.92
CA LYS A 93 -6.47 8.60 -1.05
C LYS A 93 -5.73 7.28 -1.20
N SER A 94 -6.13 6.28 -0.43
CA SER A 94 -5.54 4.94 -0.52
C SER A 94 -6.30 4.07 -1.50
N PHE A 95 -5.57 3.16 -2.13
CA PHE A 95 -6.13 2.17 -3.05
C PHE A 95 -5.51 0.80 -2.78
N SER A 96 -6.34 -0.22 -2.84
CA SER A 96 -5.88 -1.61 -2.95
C SER A 96 -5.62 -1.94 -4.43
N ALA A 97 -4.93 -3.04 -4.68
CA ALA A 97 -4.66 -3.49 -6.05
C ALA A 97 -5.95 -3.67 -6.89
N SER A 98 -7.01 -4.20 -6.26
CA SER A 98 -8.29 -4.38 -6.97
C SER A 98 -8.96 -3.05 -7.32
N GLN A 99 -8.80 -2.03 -6.50
CA GLN A 99 -9.38 -0.71 -6.75
C GLN A 99 -8.71 0.03 -7.89
N ILE A 100 -7.45 -0.28 -8.19
CA ILE A 100 -6.74 0.27 -9.36
C ILE A 100 -6.76 -0.70 -10.55
N SER A 101 -7.58 -1.74 -10.47
CA SER A 101 -7.74 -2.73 -11.56
C SER A 101 -6.44 -3.38 -11.98
N MET A 102 -5.63 -3.80 -11.01
CA MET A 102 -4.44 -4.61 -11.27
C MET A 102 -4.87 -6.03 -11.62
N THR A 103 -4.56 -6.48 -12.82
CA THR A 103 -4.89 -7.81 -13.30
C THR A 103 -3.69 -8.75 -13.12
N THR A 104 -3.93 -9.95 -12.62
CA THR A 104 -2.89 -10.94 -12.38
C THR A 104 -3.27 -12.28 -13.00
N THR A 105 -2.31 -13.22 -13.03
CA THR A 105 -2.62 -14.61 -13.33
C THR A 105 -3.48 -15.20 -12.21
N SER A 106 -4.17 -16.32 -12.50
CA SER A 106 -5.07 -16.96 -11.54
C SER A 106 -4.38 -17.85 -10.51
N SER A 107 -3.05 -17.89 -10.49
CA SER A 107 -2.26 -18.71 -9.56
C SER A 107 -2.12 -18.04 -8.21
N TYR A 108 -2.88 -18.46 -7.21
CA TYR A 108 -2.74 -17.93 -5.84
C TYR A 108 -1.34 -18.17 -5.29
N SER A 109 -0.85 -17.25 -4.47
CA SER A 109 0.49 -17.19 -3.89
C SER A 109 1.63 -17.07 -4.91
N LYS A 110 1.38 -17.27 -6.19
CA LYS A 110 2.37 -17.20 -7.28
C LYS A 110 1.87 -16.35 -8.45
N ALA A 111 0.85 -15.54 -8.23
CA ALA A 111 0.28 -14.71 -9.29
C ALA A 111 1.31 -13.71 -9.83
N LYS A 112 1.29 -13.52 -11.13
CA LYS A 112 2.11 -12.50 -11.81
C LYS A 112 1.20 -11.38 -12.30
N ILE A 113 1.69 -10.15 -12.21
CA ILE A 113 0.97 -8.99 -12.69
C ILE A 113 0.92 -9.03 -14.22
N LEU A 114 -0.29 -9.01 -14.78
CA LEU A 114 -0.53 -8.97 -16.22
C LEU A 114 -0.73 -7.54 -16.72
N ASP A 115 -1.43 -6.72 -15.92
CA ASP A 115 -1.75 -5.35 -16.29
C ASP A 115 -2.09 -4.50 -15.05
N VAL A 116 -1.85 -3.20 -15.15
CA VAL A 116 -2.25 -2.21 -14.13
C VAL A 116 -2.94 -1.06 -14.86
N ASP A 117 -4.13 -0.67 -14.40
CA ASP A 117 -4.84 0.48 -14.97
C ASP A 117 -4.22 1.79 -14.48
N ALA A 118 -3.17 2.21 -15.16
CA ALA A 118 -2.46 3.44 -14.81
C ALA A 118 -3.35 4.68 -14.92
N LYS A 119 -4.37 4.66 -15.77
CA LYS A 119 -5.27 5.80 -15.94
C LYS A 119 -6.01 6.14 -14.66
N LYS A 120 -6.48 5.14 -13.92
CA LYS A 120 -7.14 5.39 -12.62
C LYS A 120 -6.25 6.10 -11.64
N ILE A 121 -4.98 5.70 -11.58
CA ILE A 121 -3.99 6.33 -10.70
C ILE A 121 -3.73 7.77 -11.14
N LEU A 122 -3.51 7.98 -12.44
CA LEU A 122 -3.22 9.30 -12.99
C LEU A 122 -4.40 10.26 -12.80
N ASP A 123 -5.62 9.79 -13.03
CA ASP A 123 -6.81 10.62 -12.84
C ASP A 123 -6.93 11.15 -11.41
N VAL A 124 -6.67 10.31 -10.42
CA VAL A 124 -6.71 10.72 -9.00
C VAL A 124 -5.58 11.71 -8.68
N VAL A 125 -4.37 11.42 -9.12
CA VAL A 125 -3.19 12.26 -8.86
C VAL A 125 -3.36 13.64 -9.48
N GLU A 126 -3.93 13.73 -10.66
CA GLU A 126 -4.09 14.99 -11.38
C GLU A 126 -5.26 15.83 -10.90
N THR A 127 -6.32 15.21 -10.34
CA THR A 127 -7.54 15.94 -9.97
C THR A 127 -7.64 16.27 -8.49
N ASP A 128 -7.26 15.37 -7.60
CA ASP A 128 -7.59 15.49 -6.16
C ASP A 128 -6.38 15.71 -5.27
N THR A 129 -5.21 15.49 -5.80
CA THR A 129 -3.97 15.62 -5.01
C THR A 129 -2.87 16.36 -5.76
#